data_f2e56ebfd0af7703f1f15175d6260030
#
_entry.id   f2e56ebfd0af7703f1f15175d6260030
#
_cell.length_a   1.000
_cell.length_b   1.000
_cell.length_c   1.000
_cell.angle_alpha   90.00
_cell.angle_beta   90.00
_cell.angle_gamma   90.00
#
_symmetry.space_group_name_H-M   'P 1'
#
loop_
_entity.id
_entity.type
_entity.pdbx_description
1 polymer ?
#
loop_
_entity_poly.entity_id
_entity_poly.type
_entity_poly.pdbx_seq_one_letter_code
_entity_poly.pdbx_strand_id
1 'polypeptide(L)'
;ESNEKEARDVEGGRCMRGADGKLSFSEKDRGNVWKDHMEKIMNEENEWDQIVEAKVVEGPVDRVSRDEVVKALEEMKVGKAAGPSEVCLEMLIASGDLGIKVMVELCQRVLDGNGMPPEWATSVVVPIFKGKGDAMSCGAYRGVKLLEHAMKLVERVLEKRIRKLVVVDDMQFGFMPGKGTIDAVFILRRLQEEYRAKGKKLYMCFVDLEKAFDRVPRRVMEWAMRRKGIPEVLVRAVMCLYEGAKTRVRVGSEMSEEFGVMVGVHQGSVLWPFLFNIVDVVTEGARRSVNGDALC
;
A
#
# COMPACT_ATOMS: atom_id res chain seq x y z
N GLU A 1 6.75 17.08 -23.57
CA GLU A 1 5.44 17.21 -22.87
C GLU A 1 5.36 16.37 -21.59
N SER A 2 6.05 15.21 -21.47
CA SER A 2 6.06 14.42 -20.21
C SER A 2 6.92 15.06 -19.12
N ASN A 3 8.07 15.63 -19.47
CA ASN A 3 8.98 16.27 -18.51
C ASN A 3 8.44 17.58 -17.92
N GLU A 4 7.61 18.33 -18.66
CA GLU A 4 6.96 19.54 -18.14
C GLU A 4 5.83 19.23 -17.15
N LYS A 5 5.14 18.08 -17.26
CA LYS A 5 4.16 17.65 -16.27
C LYS A 5 4.81 17.24 -14.95
N GLU A 6 5.95 16.53 -15.01
CA GLU A 6 6.70 16.15 -13.80
C GLU A 6 7.23 17.35 -13.02
N ALA A 7 7.68 18.41 -13.71
CA ALA A 7 8.13 19.64 -13.07
C ALA A 7 7.00 20.43 -12.38
N ARG A 8 5.78 20.40 -12.91
CA ARG A 8 4.62 21.06 -12.28
C ARG A 8 4.10 20.38 -11.03
N ASP A 9 4.26 19.05 -10.91
CA ASP A 9 3.83 18.30 -9.75
C ASP A 9 4.73 18.49 -8.51
N VAL A 10 5.96 19.01 -8.70
CA VAL A 10 6.95 19.25 -7.63
C VAL A 10 6.88 20.67 -7.03
N GLU A 11 6.27 21.63 -7.71
CA GLU A 11 6.01 22.96 -7.16
C GLU A 11 4.81 22.94 -6.20
N GLY A 12 4.99 22.31 -5.03
CA GLY A 12 4.12 22.50 -3.88
C GLY A 12 4.00 23.99 -3.57
N GLY A 13 2.77 24.44 -3.20
CA GLY A 13 2.45 25.84 -2.98
C GLY A 13 3.53 26.59 -2.22
N ARG A 14 3.72 27.86 -2.55
CA ARG A 14 4.74 28.75 -1.96
C ARG A 14 4.64 28.89 -0.43
N CYS A 15 3.51 28.49 0.16
CA CYS A 15 3.29 28.45 1.60
C CYS A 15 2.34 27.31 1.98
N MET A 16 2.44 26.83 3.22
CA MET A 16 1.54 25.81 3.78
C MET A 16 0.94 26.33 5.09
N ARG A 17 -0.30 25.93 5.34
CA ARG A 17 -1.03 26.28 6.57
C ARG A 17 -0.88 25.15 7.58
N GLY A 18 -0.29 25.48 8.74
CA GLY A 18 -0.19 24.57 9.88
C GLY A 18 -1.53 24.29 10.54
N ALA A 19 -1.57 23.33 11.44
CA ALA A 19 -2.76 23.00 12.22
C ALA A 19 -3.21 24.18 13.12
N ASP A 20 -2.29 25.07 13.49
CA ASP A 20 -2.56 26.31 14.23
C ASP A 20 -3.13 27.45 13.36
N GLY A 21 -3.31 27.21 12.06
CA GLY A 21 -3.79 28.20 11.09
C GLY A 21 -2.72 29.14 10.56
N LYS A 22 -1.48 29.09 11.06
CA LYS A 22 -0.39 29.96 10.61
C LYS A 22 0.17 29.49 9.26
N LEU A 23 0.64 30.47 8.48
CA LEU A 23 1.27 30.21 7.19
C LEU A 23 2.78 30.07 7.34
N SER A 24 3.32 28.98 6.81
CA SER A 24 4.74 28.65 6.75
C SER A 24 5.28 28.86 5.34
N PHE A 25 6.29 29.69 5.18
CA PHE A 25 6.86 30.09 3.89
C PHE A 25 8.20 29.42 3.60
N SER A 26 9.06 29.25 4.62
CA SER A 26 10.38 28.61 4.42
C SER A 26 10.21 27.10 4.12
N GLU A 27 11.13 26.51 3.38
CA GLU A 27 11.11 25.07 3.09
C GLU A 27 11.16 24.24 4.37
N LYS A 28 11.97 24.66 5.33
CA LYS A 28 12.08 24.02 6.64
C LYS A 28 10.76 24.03 7.42
N ASP A 29 10.08 25.20 7.49
CA ASP A 29 8.82 25.31 8.23
C ASP A 29 7.71 24.56 7.52
N ARG A 30 7.68 24.58 6.17
CA ARG A 30 6.77 23.74 5.38
C ARG A 30 7.03 22.24 5.61
N GLY A 31 8.31 21.86 5.72
CA GLY A 31 8.72 20.49 6.07
C GLY A 31 8.16 20.05 7.42
N ASN A 32 8.18 20.92 8.44
CA ASN A 32 7.59 20.63 9.74
C ASN A 32 6.06 20.48 9.67
N VAL A 33 5.37 21.38 8.97
CA VAL A 33 3.90 21.27 8.75
C VAL A 33 3.54 19.95 8.07
N TRP A 34 4.32 19.54 7.08
CA TRP A 34 4.12 18.26 6.40
C TRP A 34 4.42 17.07 7.28
N LYS A 35 5.50 17.13 8.07
CA LYS A 35 5.85 16.10 9.04
C LYS A 35 4.69 15.87 10.00
N ASP A 36 4.23 16.91 10.68
CA ASP A 36 3.15 16.83 11.66
C ASP A 36 1.86 16.25 11.05
N HIS A 37 1.53 16.68 9.83
CA HIS A 37 0.36 16.17 9.12
C HIS A 37 0.49 14.69 8.76
N MET A 38 1.63 14.28 8.20
CA MET A 38 1.86 12.88 7.80
C MET A 38 2.04 11.96 9.00
N GLU A 39 2.75 12.41 10.03
CA GLU A 39 2.94 11.67 11.28
C GLU A 39 1.59 11.37 11.96
N LYS A 40 0.69 12.36 11.99
CA LYS A 40 -0.67 12.16 12.49
C LYS A 40 -1.42 11.09 11.69
N ILE A 41 -1.41 11.18 10.34
CA ILE A 41 -2.14 10.23 9.50
C ILE A 41 -1.58 8.81 9.62
N MET A 42 -0.25 8.67 9.65
CA MET A 42 0.45 7.39 9.64
C MET A 42 0.57 6.74 11.02
N ASN A 43 0.05 7.37 12.07
CA ASN A 43 0.06 6.87 13.44
C ASN A 43 -1.33 6.89 14.09
N GLU A 44 -2.37 7.34 13.39
CA GLU A 44 -3.74 7.29 13.86
C GLU A 44 -4.39 5.98 13.41
N GLU A 45 -4.53 5.06 14.35
CA GLU A 45 -5.13 3.74 14.10
C GLU A 45 -6.67 3.86 14.07
N ASN A 46 -7.31 3.14 13.15
CA ASN A 46 -8.76 2.98 13.20
C ASN A 46 -9.13 2.10 14.39
N GLU A 47 -10.23 2.46 15.07
CA GLU A 47 -10.80 1.62 16.11
C GLU A 47 -11.14 0.24 15.55
N TRP A 48 -10.73 -0.80 16.26
CA TRP A 48 -11.02 -2.18 15.92
C TRP A 48 -11.42 -2.92 17.18
N ASP A 49 -12.72 -3.11 17.35
CA ASP A 49 -13.32 -3.62 18.58
C ASP A 49 -13.30 -5.15 18.71
N GLN A 50 -12.85 -5.86 17.67
CA GLN A 50 -12.88 -7.33 17.68
C GLN A 50 -11.54 -7.91 18.10
N ILE A 51 -11.54 -8.70 19.15
CA ILE A 51 -10.46 -9.65 19.41
C ILE A 51 -10.58 -10.73 18.36
N VAL A 52 -9.62 -10.79 17.45
CA VAL A 52 -9.70 -11.68 16.33
C VAL A 52 -8.60 -12.70 16.44
N GLU A 53 -8.98 -13.90 16.85
CA GLU A 53 -8.11 -15.05 16.78
C GLU A 53 -8.14 -15.66 15.38
N ALA A 54 -6.98 -16.00 14.85
CA ALA A 54 -6.86 -16.78 13.65
C ALA A 54 -5.86 -17.91 13.88
N LYS A 55 -6.23 -19.09 13.41
CA LYS A 55 -5.37 -20.25 13.51
C LYS A 55 -4.12 -20.05 12.66
N VAL A 56 -2.95 -20.24 13.26
CA VAL A 56 -1.68 -20.29 12.57
C VAL A 56 -1.65 -21.52 11.67
N VAL A 57 -1.31 -21.34 10.41
CA VAL A 57 -1.10 -22.43 9.46
C VAL A 57 0.40 -22.64 9.33
N GLU A 58 0.90 -23.71 9.90
CA GLU A 58 2.27 -24.17 9.68
C GLU A 58 2.33 -24.84 8.30
N GLY A 59 3.40 -24.66 7.58
CA GLY A 59 3.62 -25.34 6.32
C GLY A 59 4.96 -24.98 5.70
N PRO A 60 5.58 -25.92 4.98
CA PRO A 60 6.78 -25.63 4.24
C PRO A 60 6.48 -24.60 3.16
N VAL A 61 7.41 -23.69 2.98
CA VAL A 61 7.43 -22.74 1.86
C VAL A 61 8.69 -23.03 1.06
N ASP A 62 8.54 -23.22 -0.23
CA ASP A 62 9.66 -23.50 -1.11
C ASP A 62 10.71 -22.39 -1.05
N ARG A 63 11.97 -22.75 -1.23
CA ARG A 63 13.05 -21.76 -1.34
C ARG A 63 12.80 -20.82 -2.52
N VAL A 64 13.30 -19.60 -2.40
CA VAL A 64 13.20 -18.61 -3.48
C VAL A 64 14.04 -19.09 -4.66
N SER A 65 13.40 -19.19 -5.82
CA SER A 65 14.07 -19.56 -7.05
C SER A 65 14.58 -18.33 -7.81
N ARG A 66 15.60 -18.54 -8.65
CA ARG A 66 16.10 -17.53 -9.57
C ARG A 66 14.98 -17.02 -10.50
N ASP A 67 14.14 -17.92 -10.99
CA ASP A 67 13.05 -17.60 -11.93
C ASP A 67 11.99 -16.71 -11.33
N GLU A 68 11.69 -16.84 -10.02
CA GLU A 68 10.77 -15.94 -9.33
C GLU A 68 11.31 -14.52 -9.30
N VAL A 69 12.59 -14.36 -9.01
CA VAL A 69 13.26 -13.05 -8.95
C VAL A 69 13.34 -12.42 -10.34
N VAL A 70 13.72 -13.19 -11.36
CA VAL A 70 13.77 -12.71 -12.76
C VAL A 70 12.39 -12.23 -13.21
N LYS A 71 11.35 -13.05 -13.04
CA LYS A 71 9.98 -12.68 -13.40
C LYS A 71 9.47 -11.48 -12.60
N ALA A 72 9.86 -11.34 -11.34
CA ALA A 72 9.51 -10.18 -10.54
C ALA A 72 10.19 -8.91 -11.07
N LEU A 73 11.45 -9.01 -11.48
CA LEU A 73 12.22 -7.90 -12.04
C LEU A 73 11.66 -7.42 -13.38
N GLU A 74 11.32 -8.37 -14.29
CA GLU A 74 10.74 -8.08 -15.61
C GLU A 74 9.41 -7.35 -15.55
N GLU A 75 8.61 -7.59 -14.51
CA GLU A 75 7.31 -6.93 -14.34
C GLU A 75 7.40 -5.55 -13.68
N MET A 76 8.56 -5.15 -13.20
CA MET A 76 8.77 -3.82 -12.63
C MET A 76 8.91 -2.79 -13.75
N LYS A 77 8.35 -1.59 -13.51
CA LYS A 77 8.38 -0.50 -14.50
C LYS A 77 9.63 0.34 -14.32
N VAL A 78 10.42 0.47 -15.39
CA VAL A 78 11.57 1.39 -15.47
C VAL A 78 11.14 2.87 -15.44
N GLY A 79 12.07 3.78 -15.21
CA GLY A 79 11.82 5.23 -15.18
C GLY A 79 11.02 5.69 -13.95
N LYS A 80 11.07 4.93 -12.84
CA LYS A 80 10.44 5.31 -11.57
C LYS A 80 11.47 5.87 -10.60
N ALA A 81 11.04 6.87 -9.82
CA ALA A 81 11.88 7.47 -8.80
C ALA A 81 12.39 6.41 -7.80
N ALA A 82 13.68 6.49 -7.49
CA ALA A 82 14.35 5.62 -6.53
C ALA A 82 13.91 5.95 -5.08
N GLY A 83 14.16 5.01 -4.18
CA GLY A 83 14.07 5.21 -2.73
C GLY A 83 15.26 5.99 -2.16
N PRO A 84 15.39 6.00 -0.81
CA PRO A 84 16.47 6.74 -0.14
C PRO A 84 17.91 6.37 -0.55
N SER A 85 18.15 5.11 -0.98
CA SER A 85 19.47 4.66 -1.44
C SER A 85 19.85 5.14 -2.84
N GLU A 86 18.91 5.77 -3.55
CA GLU A 86 19.05 6.16 -4.97
C GLU A 86 19.27 4.98 -5.94
N VAL A 87 19.19 3.74 -5.46
CA VAL A 87 19.26 2.56 -6.33
C VAL A 87 17.96 2.44 -7.13
N CYS A 88 18.05 2.67 -8.42
CA CYS A 88 16.93 2.52 -9.34
C CYS A 88 16.82 1.09 -9.91
N LEU A 89 15.70 0.79 -10.55
CA LEU A 89 15.45 -0.51 -11.16
C LEU A 89 16.47 -0.82 -12.27
N GLU A 90 16.85 0.18 -13.04
CA GLU A 90 17.82 0.06 -14.13
C GLU A 90 19.17 -0.42 -13.63
N MET A 91 19.59 0.02 -12.45
CA MET A 91 20.82 -0.47 -11.80
C MET A 91 20.71 -1.93 -11.38
N LEU A 92 19.54 -2.34 -10.85
CA LEU A 92 19.28 -3.75 -10.51
C LEU A 92 19.29 -4.63 -11.76
N ILE A 93 18.72 -4.16 -12.87
CA ILE A 93 18.79 -4.88 -14.16
C ILE A 93 20.21 -4.94 -14.68
N ALA A 94 20.96 -3.85 -14.66
CA ALA A 94 22.33 -3.76 -15.14
C ALA A 94 23.33 -4.62 -14.33
N SER A 95 22.99 -4.96 -13.07
CA SER A 95 23.83 -5.85 -12.25
C SER A 95 23.87 -7.31 -12.72
N GLY A 96 22.99 -7.68 -13.65
CA GLY A 96 23.00 -9.01 -14.31
C GLY A 96 22.84 -10.18 -13.34
N ASP A 97 23.51 -11.27 -13.64
CA ASP A 97 23.39 -12.50 -12.85
C ASP A 97 23.86 -12.38 -11.40
N LEU A 98 24.84 -11.53 -11.14
CA LEU A 98 25.31 -11.27 -9.78
C LEU A 98 24.21 -10.58 -8.95
N GLY A 99 23.57 -9.56 -9.51
CA GLY A 99 22.47 -8.87 -8.85
C GLY A 99 21.27 -9.79 -8.60
N ILE A 100 20.92 -10.64 -9.58
CA ILE A 100 19.85 -11.63 -9.40
C ILE A 100 20.18 -12.58 -8.23
N LYS A 101 21.44 -13.07 -8.16
CA LYS A 101 21.86 -13.93 -7.04
C LYS A 101 21.72 -13.26 -5.69
N VAL A 102 22.17 -12.01 -5.56
CA VAL A 102 22.03 -11.23 -4.34
C VAL A 102 20.55 -11.03 -3.99
N MET A 103 19.68 -10.75 -4.96
CA MET A 103 18.25 -10.60 -4.73
C MET A 103 17.57 -11.91 -4.31
N VAL A 104 18.00 -13.07 -4.83
CA VAL A 104 17.53 -14.39 -4.36
C VAL A 104 17.89 -14.59 -2.89
N GLU A 105 19.12 -14.28 -2.50
CA GLU A 105 19.59 -14.39 -1.13
C GLU A 105 18.84 -13.45 -0.18
N LEU A 106 18.59 -12.21 -0.60
CA LEU A 106 17.80 -11.25 0.17
C LEU A 106 16.34 -11.69 0.34
N CYS A 107 15.69 -12.16 -0.72
CA CYS A 107 14.32 -12.70 -0.64
C CYS A 107 14.28 -13.91 0.31
N GLN A 108 15.26 -14.82 0.22
CA GLN A 108 15.34 -15.99 1.10
C GLN A 108 15.56 -15.58 2.56
N ARG A 109 16.44 -14.60 2.81
CA ARG A 109 16.68 -14.07 4.15
C ARG A 109 15.41 -13.56 4.81
N VAL A 110 14.58 -12.83 4.07
CA VAL A 110 13.29 -12.33 4.56
C VAL A 110 12.34 -13.48 4.87
N LEU A 111 12.27 -14.51 4.02
CA LEU A 111 11.45 -15.71 4.25
C LEU A 111 11.93 -16.52 5.47
N ASP A 112 13.23 -16.61 5.69
CA ASP A 112 13.80 -17.33 6.83
C ASP A 112 13.63 -16.59 8.17
N GLY A 113 12.99 -15.40 8.14
CA GLY A 113 12.76 -14.59 9.34
C GLY A 113 14.00 -13.84 9.84
N ASN A 114 15.06 -13.75 9.04
CA ASN A 114 16.31 -13.06 9.39
C ASN A 114 16.24 -11.53 9.17
N GLY A 115 15.03 -10.99 9.01
CA GLY A 115 14.80 -9.57 8.81
C GLY A 115 15.20 -9.05 7.43
N MET A 116 14.84 -7.81 7.17
CA MET A 116 15.26 -7.06 5.99
C MET A 116 16.47 -6.16 6.31
N PRO A 117 17.20 -5.66 5.32
CA PRO A 117 18.21 -4.63 5.54
C PRO A 117 17.63 -3.43 6.30
N PRO A 118 18.29 -2.93 7.37
CA PRO A 118 17.76 -1.83 8.17
C PRO A 118 17.48 -0.55 7.37
N GLU A 119 18.24 -0.33 6.31
CA GLU A 119 18.11 0.82 5.41
C GLU A 119 16.76 0.83 4.68
N TRP A 120 16.12 -0.32 4.49
CA TRP A 120 14.81 -0.41 3.83
C TRP A 120 13.65 0.01 4.74
N ALA A 121 13.88 0.12 6.04
CA ALA A 121 12.89 0.62 6.98
C ALA A 121 12.58 2.10 6.76
N THR A 122 13.51 2.86 6.18
CA THR A 122 13.34 4.30 5.91
C THR A 122 12.78 4.52 4.51
N SER A 123 11.83 5.44 4.39
CA SER A 123 11.21 5.86 3.14
C SER A 123 11.13 7.39 3.05
N VAL A 124 10.85 7.89 1.86
CA VAL A 124 10.60 9.32 1.63
C VAL A 124 9.19 9.53 1.10
N VAL A 125 8.43 10.42 1.72
CA VAL A 125 7.12 10.86 1.24
C VAL A 125 7.27 12.15 0.44
N VAL A 126 6.71 12.18 -0.76
CA VAL A 126 6.63 13.37 -1.61
C VAL A 126 5.16 13.78 -1.71
N PRO A 127 4.78 14.97 -1.21
CA PRO A 127 3.43 15.47 -1.37
C PRO A 127 3.15 15.89 -2.81
N ILE A 128 2.11 15.34 -3.43
CA ILE A 128 1.67 15.69 -4.79
C ILE A 128 0.28 16.29 -4.73
N PHE A 129 0.09 17.49 -5.28
CA PHE A 129 -1.19 18.18 -5.29
C PHE A 129 -2.23 17.41 -6.12
N LYS A 130 -3.45 17.27 -5.56
CA LYS A 130 -4.56 16.55 -6.22
C LYS A 130 -5.21 17.33 -7.38
N GLY A 131 -4.77 18.58 -7.63
CA GLY A 131 -5.36 19.46 -8.64
C GLY A 131 -6.71 20.08 -8.22
N LYS A 132 -7.14 19.87 -6.95
CA LYS A 132 -8.39 20.42 -6.38
C LYS A 132 -8.25 20.70 -4.89
N GLY A 133 -9.03 21.67 -4.40
CA GLY A 133 -8.98 22.12 -3.00
C GLY A 133 -8.00 23.26 -2.78
N ASP A 134 -7.83 23.64 -1.50
CA ASP A 134 -6.90 24.71 -1.11
C ASP A 134 -5.45 24.20 -1.16
N ALA A 135 -4.64 24.76 -2.05
CA ALA A 135 -3.23 24.42 -2.21
C ALA A 135 -2.37 24.69 -0.97
N MET A 136 -2.86 25.48 -0.01
CA MET A 136 -2.20 25.73 1.28
C MET A 136 -2.53 24.65 2.32
N SER A 137 -3.48 23.78 2.05
CA SER A 137 -3.91 22.70 2.95
C SER A 137 -3.25 21.37 2.59
N CYS A 138 -2.60 20.71 3.54
CA CYS A 138 -2.01 19.38 3.37
C CYS A 138 -3.04 18.34 2.88
N GLY A 139 -4.31 18.47 3.26
CA GLY A 139 -5.38 17.58 2.82
C GLY A 139 -5.67 17.58 1.31
N ALA A 140 -5.25 18.64 0.58
CA ALA A 140 -5.37 18.74 -0.87
C ALA A 140 -4.28 17.97 -1.63
N TYR A 141 -3.38 17.28 -0.93
CA TYR A 141 -2.26 16.53 -1.52
C TYR A 141 -2.39 15.02 -1.26
N ARG A 142 -1.64 14.25 -2.04
CA ARG A 142 -1.37 12.83 -1.82
C ARG A 142 0.08 12.66 -1.40
N GLY A 143 0.35 11.89 -0.36
CA GLY A 143 1.70 11.48 -0.02
C GLY A 143 2.12 10.30 -0.87
N VAL A 144 3.03 10.49 -1.83
CA VAL A 144 3.61 9.38 -2.60
C VAL A 144 4.85 8.91 -1.86
N LYS A 145 4.86 7.64 -1.45
CA LYS A 145 5.96 7.03 -0.70
C LYS A 145 6.99 6.44 -1.66
N LEU A 146 8.21 6.92 -1.59
CA LEU A 146 9.34 6.38 -2.33
C LEU A 146 10.02 5.31 -1.47
N LEU A 147 9.89 4.06 -1.93
CA LEU A 147 10.45 2.86 -1.31
C LEU A 147 11.61 2.34 -2.15
N GLU A 148 12.52 1.61 -1.52
CA GLU A 148 13.63 0.94 -2.19
C GLU A 148 13.15 -0.01 -3.29
N HIS A 149 13.76 0.03 -4.47
CA HIS A 149 13.39 -0.84 -5.58
C HIS A 149 13.68 -2.30 -5.28
N ALA A 150 14.77 -2.60 -4.57
CA ALA A 150 15.06 -3.95 -4.11
C ALA A 150 13.98 -4.48 -3.16
N MET A 151 13.47 -3.66 -2.22
CA MET A 151 12.34 -4.01 -1.37
C MET A 151 11.08 -4.29 -2.19
N LYS A 152 10.75 -3.44 -3.18
CA LYS A 152 9.60 -3.66 -4.08
C LYS A 152 9.70 -4.98 -4.86
N LEU A 153 10.92 -5.42 -5.18
CA LEU A 153 11.15 -6.72 -5.80
C LEU A 153 10.82 -7.86 -4.84
N VAL A 154 11.27 -7.79 -3.58
CA VAL A 154 10.90 -8.76 -2.53
C VAL A 154 9.39 -8.80 -2.34
N GLU A 155 8.74 -7.64 -2.24
CA GLU A 155 7.27 -7.53 -2.13
C GLU A 155 6.56 -8.23 -3.30
N ARG A 156 7.07 -8.11 -4.52
CA ARG A 156 6.50 -8.76 -5.70
C ARG A 156 6.64 -10.28 -5.65
N VAL A 157 7.77 -10.79 -5.17
CA VAL A 157 7.94 -12.24 -4.96
C VAL A 157 6.95 -12.75 -3.92
N LEU A 158 6.81 -12.06 -2.78
CA LEU A 158 5.84 -12.40 -1.74
C LEU A 158 4.41 -12.32 -2.25
N GLU A 159 4.05 -11.26 -2.95
CA GLU A 159 2.72 -11.06 -3.54
C GLU A 159 2.33 -12.22 -4.46
N LYS A 160 3.21 -12.61 -5.37
CA LYS A 160 2.97 -13.73 -6.28
C LYS A 160 2.77 -15.06 -5.55
N ARG A 161 3.52 -15.29 -4.49
CA ARG A 161 3.38 -16.51 -3.67
C ARG A 161 2.06 -16.53 -2.92
N ILE A 162 1.71 -15.41 -2.26
CA ILE A 162 0.47 -15.29 -1.51
C ILE A 162 -0.75 -15.35 -2.44
N ARG A 163 -0.69 -14.71 -3.61
CA ARG A 163 -1.78 -14.70 -4.58
C ARG A 163 -2.15 -16.10 -5.09
N LYS A 164 -1.21 -17.04 -5.15
CA LYS A 164 -1.49 -18.44 -5.50
C LYS A 164 -2.28 -19.19 -4.43
N LEU A 165 -2.24 -18.71 -3.19
CA LEU A 165 -2.86 -19.36 -2.02
C LEU A 165 -4.22 -18.77 -1.69
N VAL A 166 -4.49 -17.53 -2.10
CA VAL A 166 -5.70 -16.79 -1.69
C VAL A 166 -6.66 -16.65 -2.85
N VAL A 167 -7.87 -17.13 -2.64
CA VAL A 167 -9.00 -16.86 -3.53
C VAL A 167 -9.68 -15.57 -3.05
N VAL A 168 -9.73 -14.56 -3.92
CA VAL A 168 -10.46 -13.32 -3.71
C VAL A 168 -11.83 -13.45 -4.38
N ASP A 169 -12.86 -12.84 -3.77
CA ASP A 169 -14.23 -12.86 -4.27
C ASP A 169 -14.30 -12.35 -5.72
N ASP A 170 -15.17 -12.99 -6.52
CA ASP A 170 -15.36 -12.62 -7.92
C ASP A 170 -15.93 -11.21 -8.10
N MET A 171 -16.62 -10.69 -7.09
CA MET A 171 -17.14 -9.33 -7.07
C MET A 171 -16.10 -8.27 -6.68
N GLN A 172 -14.87 -8.66 -6.36
CA GLN A 172 -13.76 -7.74 -6.17
C GLN A 172 -13.18 -7.32 -7.53
N PHE A 173 -13.34 -6.05 -7.89
CA PHE A 173 -12.86 -5.48 -9.16
C PHE A 173 -11.58 -4.67 -9.00
N GLY A 174 -11.38 -4.02 -7.85
CA GLY A 174 -10.20 -3.21 -7.57
C GLY A 174 -8.94 -4.08 -7.42
N PHE A 175 -7.86 -3.68 -8.08
CA PHE A 175 -6.53 -4.32 -7.98
C PHE A 175 -6.49 -5.83 -8.31
N MET A 176 -7.44 -6.30 -9.10
CA MET A 176 -7.51 -7.68 -9.56
C MET A 176 -7.05 -7.79 -11.01
N PRO A 177 -6.18 -8.78 -11.35
CA PRO A 177 -5.79 -9.02 -12.73
C PRO A 177 -7.00 -9.31 -13.62
N GLY A 178 -7.06 -8.68 -14.78
CA GLY A 178 -8.13 -8.90 -15.75
C GLY A 178 -9.49 -8.28 -15.40
N LYS A 179 -9.60 -7.58 -14.26
CA LYS A 179 -10.84 -6.88 -13.85
C LYS A 179 -10.56 -5.37 -13.74
N GLY A 180 -11.57 -4.56 -14.03
CA GLY A 180 -11.49 -3.10 -13.95
C GLY A 180 -12.76 -2.47 -13.37
N THR A 181 -12.67 -1.19 -13.04
CA THR A 181 -13.83 -0.42 -12.56
C THR A 181 -14.95 -0.34 -13.60
N ILE A 182 -14.61 -0.43 -14.90
CA ILE A 182 -15.58 -0.45 -16.00
C ILE A 182 -16.49 -1.68 -15.90
N ASP A 183 -15.95 -2.85 -15.50
CA ASP A 183 -16.72 -4.07 -15.35
C ASP A 183 -17.77 -3.94 -14.23
N ALA A 184 -17.36 -3.37 -13.08
CA ALA A 184 -18.26 -3.08 -11.98
C ALA A 184 -19.38 -2.10 -12.38
N VAL A 185 -19.03 -1.02 -13.08
CA VAL A 185 -19.97 -0.03 -13.58
C VAL A 185 -20.94 -0.67 -14.58
N PHE A 186 -20.47 -1.53 -15.47
CA PHE A 186 -21.30 -2.27 -16.42
C PHE A 186 -22.33 -3.15 -15.71
N ILE A 187 -21.92 -3.92 -14.70
CA ILE A 187 -22.83 -4.77 -13.91
C ILE A 187 -23.92 -3.93 -13.24
N LEU A 188 -23.54 -2.81 -12.59
CA LEU A 188 -24.51 -1.90 -11.95
C LEU A 188 -25.50 -1.32 -12.99
N ARG A 189 -25.01 -0.94 -14.16
CA ARG A 189 -25.85 -0.43 -15.23
C ARG A 189 -26.83 -1.48 -15.73
N ARG A 190 -26.39 -2.72 -15.93
CA ARG A 190 -27.27 -3.84 -16.30
C ARG A 190 -28.34 -4.11 -15.26
N LEU A 191 -27.99 -4.08 -13.98
CA LEU A 191 -28.95 -4.20 -12.89
C LEU A 191 -30.01 -3.07 -12.93
N GLN A 192 -29.59 -1.83 -13.13
CA GLN A 192 -30.52 -0.70 -13.25
C GLN A 192 -31.49 -0.87 -14.42
N GLU A 193 -30.98 -1.28 -15.59
CA GLU A 193 -31.80 -1.54 -16.78
C GLU A 193 -32.83 -2.64 -16.54
N GLU A 194 -32.45 -3.73 -15.90
CA GLU A 194 -33.34 -4.84 -15.56
C GLU A 194 -34.45 -4.46 -14.58
N TYR A 195 -34.09 -3.76 -13.51
CA TYR A 195 -35.08 -3.31 -12.52
C TYR A 195 -36.07 -2.31 -13.14
N ARG A 196 -35.55 -1.40 -14.00
CA ARG A 196 -36.37 -0.45 -14.74
C ARG A 196 -37.34 -1.14 -15.71
N ALA A 197 -36.87 -2.14 -16.45
CA ALA A 197 -37.70 -2.93 -17.38
C ALA A 197 -38.82 -3.69 -16.66
N LYS A 198 -38.58 -4.13 -15.42
CA LYS A 198 -39.56 -4.85 -14.58
C LYS A 198 -40.43 -3.90 -13.77
N GLY A 199 -40.29 -2.56 -13.89
CA GLY A 199 -41.03 -1.57 -13.09
C GLY A 199 -40.71 -1.62 -11.60
N LYS A 200 -39.58 -2.23 -11.20
CA LYS A 200 -39.17 -2.35 -9.79
C LYS A 200 -38.21 -1.26 -9.38
N LYS A 201 -38.27 -0.89 -8.10
CA LYS A 201 -37.28 0.05 -7.51
C LYS A 201 -36.00 -0.70 -7.19
N LEU A 202 -34.85 -0.10 -7.51
CA LEU A 202 -33.52 -0.53 -7.11
C LEU A 202 -32.94 0.49 -6.14
N TYR A 203 -32.58 0.05 -4.96
CA TYR A 203 -31.87 0.86 -3.96
C TYR A 203 -30.41 0.46 -3.97
N MET A 204 -29.50 1.44 -4.03
CA MET A 204 -28.06 1.22 -3.99
C MET A 204 -27.45 2.15 -2.94
N CYS A 205 -26.49 1.60 -2.18
CA CYS A 205 -25.69 2.38 -1.23
C CYS A 205 -24.22 2.29 -1.67
N PHE A 206 -23.55 3.44 -1.75
CA PHE A 206 -22.12 3.52 -2.04
C PHE A 206 -21.40 3.97 -0.76
N VAL A 207 -20.42 3.19 -0.33
CA VAL A 207 -19.61 3.49 0.84
C VAL A 207 -18.21 3.85 0.38
N ASP A 208 -17.74 5.03 0.78
CA ASP A 208 -16.35 5.49 0.56
C ASP A 208 -15.61 5.53 1.90
N LEU A 209 -14.47 4.88 1.97
CA LEU A 209 -13.67 4.80 3.20
C LEU A 209 -12.59 5.89 3.20
N GLU A 210 -12.65 6.78 4.17
CA GLU A 210 -11.66 7.85 4.30
C GLU A 210 -10.31 7.28 4.73
N LYS A 211 -9.26 7.54 3.91
CA LYS A 211 -7.86 7.13 4.19
C LYS A 211 -7.73 5.65 4.54
N ALA A 212 -8.55 4.80 3.90
CA ALA A 212 -8.63 3.37 4.19
C ALA A 212 -7.26 2.68 4.21
N PHE A 213 -6.35 3.07 3.31
CA PHE A 213 -5.02 2.48 3.19
C PHE A 213 -4.03 2.95 4.24
N ASP A 214 -4.16 4.20 4.68
CA ASP A 214 -3.21 4.81 5.63
C ASP A 214 -3.50 4.40 7.08
N ARG A 215 -4.70 3.87 7.37
CA ARG A 215 -5.19 3.62 8.72
C ARG A 215 -5.47 2.14 9.04
N VAL A 216 -5.09 1.20 8.18
CA VAL A 216 -5.24 -0.24 8.47
C VAL A 216 -4.32 -0.64 9.61
N PRO A 217 -4.84 -1.14 10.74
CA PRO A 217 -3.98 -1.64 11.82
C PRO A 217 -3.17 -2.84 11.34
N ARG A 218 -1.87 -2.88 11.64
CA ARG A 218 -0.99 -3.97 11.20
C ARG A 218 -1.42 -5.32 11.76
N ARG A 219 -1.92 -5.36 13.00
CA ARG A 219 -2.52 -6.56 13.61
C ARG A 219 -3.70 -7.12 12.80
N VAL A 220 -4.48 -6.24 12.15
CA VAL A 220 -5.61 -6.65 11.30
C VAL A 220 -5.12 -7.27 10.00
N MET A 221 -4.04 -6.74 9.41
CA MET A 221 -3.40 -7.36 8.23
C MET A 221 -2.88 -8.76 8.55
N GLU A 222 -2.15 -8.89 9.66
CA GLU A 222 -1.61 -10.16 10.14
C GLU A 222 -2.73 -11.19 10.36
N TRP A 223 -3.78 -10.78 11.09
CA TRP A 223 -4.97 -11.59 11.31
C TRP A 223 -5.64 -12.00 10.00
N ALA A 224 -5.86 -11.06 9.07
CA ALA A 224 -6.54 -11.34 7.82
C ALA A 224 -5.78 -12.35 6.95
N MET A 225 -4.45 -12.24 6.92
CA MET A 225 -3.60 -13.22 6.24
C MET A 225 -3.72 -14.62 6.86
N ARG A 226 -3.66 -14.73 8.19
CA ARG A 226 -3.87 -16.01 8.90
C ARG A 226 -5.27 -16.57 8.67
N ARG A 227 -6.29 -15.72 8.67
CA ARG A 227 -7.69 -16.10 8.41
C ARG A 227 -7.90 -16.66 7.00
N LYS A 228 -7.11 -16.21 6.03
CA LYS A 228 -7.06 -16.76 4.66
C LYS A 228 -6.20 -18.03 4.54
N GLY A 229 -5.65 -18.55 5.64
CA GLY A 229 -4.84 -19.75 5.64
C GLY A 229 -3.46 -19.58 5.01
N ILE A 230 -2.94 -18.36 4.97
CA ILE A 230 -1.58 -18.11 4.48
C ILE A 230 -0.58 -18.70 5.47
N PRO A 231 0.43 -19.49 5.01
CA PRO A 231 1.47 -20.04 5.87
C PRO A 231 2.18 -18.98 6.69
N GLU A 232 2.43 -19.29 7.96
CA GLU A 232 2.99 -18.35 8.94
C GLU A 232 4.35 -17.77 8.51
N VAL A 233 5.15 -18.54 7.77
CA VAL A 233 6.41 -18.07 7.17
C VAL A 233 6.17 -16.86 6.27
N LEU A 234 5.14 -16.90 5.41
CA LEU A 234 4.80 -15.78 4.53
C LEU A 234 4.18 -14.60 5.31
N VAL A 235 3.36 -14.89 6.31
CA VAL A 235 2.79 -13.84 7.20
C VAL A 235 3.92 -13.07 7.87
N ARG A 236 4.88 -13.77 8.50
CA ARG A 236 6.04 -13.14 9.15
C ARG A 236 6.93 -12.38 8.16
N ALA A 237 7.15 -12.93 6.97
CA ALA A 237 7.92 -12.27 5.93
C ALA A 237 7.28 -10.94 5.49
N VAL A 238 5.94 -10.90 5.36
CA VAL A 238 5.21 -9.66 5.08
C VAL A 238 5.30 -8.69 6.25
N MET A 239 5.06 -9.14 7.46
CA MET A 239 5.08 -8.26 8.65
C MET A 239 6.46 -7.66 8.90
N CYS A 240 7.53 -8.41 8.62
CA CYS A 240 8.91 -7.93 8.70
C CYS A 240 9.16 -6.67 7.84
N LEU A 241 8.48 -6.53 6.68
CA LEU A 241 8.60 -5.33 5.83
C LEU A 241 8.06 -4.05 6.50
N TYR A 242 7.28 -4.20 7.55
CA TYR A 242 6.68 -3.08 8.29
C TYR A 242 7.37 -2.82 9.65
N GLU A 243 8.28 -3.67 10.08
CA GLU A 243 9.01 -3.52 11.33
C GLU A 243 9.94 -2.31 11.29
N GLY A 244 9.89 -1.48 12.34
CA GLY A 244 10.74 -0.31 12.46
C GLY A 244 10.55 0.73 11.34
N ALA A 245 9.43 0.68 10.60
CA ALA A 245 9.19 1.56 9.45
C ALA A 245 9.21 3.03 9.87
N LYS A 246 9.98 3.83 9.12
CA LYS A 246 10.17 5.26 9.33
C LYS A 246 10.04 6.00 8.01
N THR A 247 9.79 7.31 8.10
CA THR A 247 9.71 8.13 6.91
C THR A 247 10.15 9.56 7.16
N ARG A 248 10.49 10.25 6.07
CA ARG A 248 10.75 11.70 6.01
C ARG A 248 9.89 12.30 4.93
N VAL A 249 9.56 13.57 5.04
CA VAL A 249 8.84 14.28 3.98
C VAL A 249 9.81 15.17 3.21
N ARG A 250 9.79 15.07 1.90
CA ARG A 250 10.58 15.92 1.01
C ARG A 250 9.74 17.10 0.52
N VAL A 251 10.21 18.31 0.78
CA VAL A 251 9.59 19.56 0.35
C VAL A 251 10.62 20.40 -0.38
N GLY A 252 10.54 20.48 -1.70
CA GLY A 252 11.60 21.08 -2.50
C GLY A 252 12.92 20.31 -2.38
N SER A 253 13.98 21.02 -1.99
CA SER A 253 15.30 20.43 -1.74
C SER A 253 15.49 19.90 -0.31
N GLU A 254 14.60 20.24 0.61
CA GLU A 254 14.74 19.95 2.03
C GLU A 254 14.01 18.65 2.42
N MET A 255 14.56 17.98 3.45
CA MET A 255 13.96 16.82 4.09
C MET A 255 13.51 17.19 5.50
N SER A 256 12.33 16.75 5.90
CA SER A 256 11.91 16.83 7.30
C SER A 256 12.76 15.93 8.20
N GLU A 257 12.64 16.10 9.51
CA GLU A 257 13.07 15.08 10.46
C GLU A 257 12.35 13.76 10.21
N GLU A 258 13.00 12.66 10.60
CA GLU A 258 12.45 11.30 10.53
C GLU A 258 11.41 11.07 11.62
N PHE A 259 10.33 10.35 11.29
CA PHE A 259 9.33 9.91 12.24
C PHE A 259 8.91 8.46 11.97
N GLY A 260 8.43 7.78 13.02
CA GLY A 260 7.96 6.40 12.94
C GLY A 260 6.62 6.29 12.21
N VAL A 261 6.37 5.14 11.59
CA VAL A 261 5.11 4.79 10.92
C VAL A 261 4.55 3.54 11.56
N MET A 262 3.44 3.67 12.29
CA MET A 262 2.87 2.59 13.11
C MET A 262 1.71 1.86 12.43
N VAL A 263 0.98 2.56 11.54
CA VAL A 263 -0.24 2.01 10.91
C VAL A 263 -0.19 2.12 9.39
N GLY A 264 -1.15 1.51 8.73
CA GLY A 264 -1.32 1.56 7.30
C GLY A 264 -0.35 0.67 6.52
N VAL A 265 -0.60 0.63 5.24
CA VAL A 265 0.22 -0.08 4.26
C VAL A 265 1.17 0.89 3.54
N HIS A 266 2.24 0.38 2.98
CA HIS A 266 3.18 1.21 2.21
C HIS A 266 2.55 1.65 0.89
N GLN A 267 2.00 2.87 0.82
CA GLN A 267 1.54 3.44 -0.46
C GLN A 267 2.68 3.47 -1.48
N GLY A 268 2.46 2.84 -2.65
CA GLY A 268 3.51 2.66 -3.67
C GLY A 268 4.23 1.31 -3.62
N SER A 269 3.97 0.48 -2.62
CA SER A 269 4.32 -0.94 -2.57
C SER A 269 3.51 -1.74 -3.60
N VAL A 270 4.05 -2.83 -4.08
CA VAL A 270 3.37 -3.76 -4.99
C VAL A 270 2.38 -4.64 -4.25
N LEU A 271 2.72 -4.98 -3.02
CA LEU A 271 1.98 -5.93 -2.18
C LEU A 271 0.71 -5.31 -1.55
N TRP A 272 0.73 -4.00 -1.25
CA TRP A 272 -0.32 -3.35 -0.47
C TRP A 272 -1.74 -3.43 -1.08
N PRO A 273 -1.95 -3.32 -2.40
CA PRO A 273 -3.31 -3.39 -2.94
C PRO A 273 -3.94 -4.77 -2.70
N PHE A 274 -3.12 -5.80 -2.76
CA PHE A 274 -3.56 -7.16 -2.53
C PHE A 274 -3.79 -7.46 -1.03
N LEU A 275 -2.93 -6.96 -0.16
CA LEU A 275 -3.15 -7.05 1.30
C LEU A 275 -4.44 -6.34 1.71
N PHE A 276 -4.74 -5.18 1.12
CA PHE A 276 -5.98 -4.48 1.38
C PHE A 276 -7.20 -5.33 0.95
N ASN A 277 -7.17 -5.93 -0.24
CA ASN A 277 -8.24 -6.83 -0.67
C ASN A 277 -8.42 -8.04 0.27
N ILE A 278 -7.33 -8.58 0.83
CA ILE A 278 -7.41 -9.64 1.83
C ILE A 278 -8.12 -9.15 3.10
N VAL A 279 -7.76 -7.97 3.60
CA VAL A 279 -8.38 -7.37 4.79
C VAL A 279 -9.85 -7.10 4.54
N ASP A 280 -10.21 -6.47 3.44
CA ASP A 280 -11.57 -6.08 3.09
C ASP A 280 -12.52 -7.29 3.03
N VAL A 281 -12.14 -8.32 2.27
CA VAL A 281 -12.92 -9.57 2.14
C VAL A 281 -13.12 -10.28 3.48
N VAL A 282 -12.11 -10.29 4.34
CA VAL A 282 -12.20 -10.97 5.65
C VAL A 282 -13.06 -10.17 6.62
N THR A 283 -12.97 -8.84 6.60
CA THR A 283 -13.78 -7.96 7.46
C THR A 283 -15.25 -7.98 7.05
N GLU A 284 -15.56 -8.00 5.75
CA GLU A 284 -16.94 -8.17 5.27
C GLU A 284 -17.53 -9.54 5.65
N GLY A 285 -16.75 -10.61 5.51
CA GLY A 285 -17.17 -11.96 5.93
C GLY A 285 -17.46 -12.04 7.43
N ALA A 286 -16.65 -11.39 8.26
CA ALA A 286 -16.89 -11.32 9.70
C ALA A 286 -18.16 -10.53 10.04
N ARG A 287 -18.43 -9.40 9.36
CA ARG A 287 -19.67 -8.62 9.54
C ARG A 287 -20.91 -9.39 9.11
N ARG A 288 -20.86 -10.17 8.03
CA ARG A 288 -21.99 -11.01 7.57
C ARG A 288 -22.28 -12.13 8.55
N SER A 289 -21.27 -12.73 9.19
CA SER A 289 -21.49 -13.80 10.18
C SER A 289 -22.09 -13.28 11.50
N VAL A 290 -21.81 -12.04 11.88
CA VAL A 290 -22.40 -11.41 13.07
C VAL A 290 -23.82 -10.93 12.83
N ASN A 291 -24.18 -10.54 11.60
CA ASN A 291 -25.50 -10.06 11.23
C ASN A 291 -26.39 -11.16 10.60
N GLY A 292 -25.86 -12.36 10.36
CA GLY A 292 -26.57 -13.48 9.73
C GLY A 292 -27.72 -14.05 10.56
N ASP A 293 -27.74 -13.79 11.86
CA ASP A 293 -28.81 -14.21 12.76
C ASP A 293 -29.98 -13.19 12.88
N ALA A 294 -29.90 -12.07 12.15
CA ALA A 294 -30.88 -10.98 12.25
C ALA A 294 -31.77 -10.83 11.00
N LEU A 295 -31.64 -11.68 9.99
CA LEU A 295 -32.46 -11.67 8.76
C LEU A 295 -32.93 -13.08 8.40
N CYS A 296 -33.83 -13.63 9.22
CA CYS A 296 -34.80 -14.66 8.83
C CYS A 296 -36.19 -14.15 9.11
#